data_dd2a003ff3d2fdc07f36dc72572d0a71
#
_entry.id   dd2a003ff3d2fdc07f36dc72572d0a71
#
_cell.length_a   1.000
_cell.length_b   1.000
_cell.length_c   1.000
_cell.angle_alpha   90.00
_cell.angle_beta   90.00
_cell.angle_gamma   90.00
#
_symmetry.space_group_name_H-M   'P 1'
#
loop_
_entity.id
_entity.type
_entity.pdbx_description
1 polymer ?
#
loop_
_entity_poly.entity_id
_entity_poly.type
_entity_poly.pdbx_seq_one_letter_code
_entity_poly.pdbx_strand_id
1 'polypeptide(L)'
;MISPRQPASRLARLMVATLLLGTALTFTPAFAQDAAAPAAPAPAVTPETVVATVGGEAITEGDLSFAAEDLAAELQKMPPDQRKAFLVTVLIDMKVMAKAAREAQMDQTDLFKQRLRYLEDRSLRRAYFAEKIATGVTQEALQAAYDKYVASVPSQEEVHARHILVATEDEAKAIKAELEGGKDFAELAKEKSTDPSAKQNGGDLGFFSKGMMVKPFEDAAFAMEAGTISDPVKSDFGWHILKLEEKRMSQPPTLEQIAPQLQQQVMYDNFEAAVAKLKEGVTIDIPDAALAEDVKQQSEAQAATQ
;
A
#
# COMPACT_ATOMS: atom_id res chain seq x y z
N MET A 1 -48.49 3.12 22.32
CA MET A 1 -49.77 2.58 21.80
C MET A 1 -49.48 1.72 20.60
N ILE A 2 -49.78 0.45 20.76
CA ILE A 2 -50.19 -0.60 19.82
C ILE A 2 -49.14 -1.15 18.86
N SER A 3 -48.46 -2.21 19.33
CA SER A 3 -48.20 -3.46 18.59
C SER A 3 -49.52 -4.22 18.46
N PRO A 4 -49.75 -5.14 17.53
CA PRO A 4 -49.13 -6.47 17.59
C PRO A 4 -49.11 -7.33 16.28
N ARG A 5 -48.40 -8.39 16.34
CA ARG A 5 -48.67 -9.83 16.27
C ARG A 5 -48.25 -10.58 15.01
N GLN A 6 -47.30 -11.48 15.26
CA GLN A 6 -47.16 -12.77 14.57
C GLN A 6 -48.33 -13.73 14.89
N PRO A 7 -48.52 -14.81 14.12
CA PRO A 7 -48.35 -16.17 14.64
C PRO A 7 -47.60 -17.10 13.66
N ALA A 8 -46.68 -17.91 14.01
CA ALA A 8 -46.57 -19.14 14.80
C ALA A 8 -47.37 -20.36 14.33
N SER A 9 -46.62 -21.37 13.93
CA SER A 9 -46.61 -22.80 14.27
C SER A 9 -47.64 -23.76 13.70
N ARG A 10 -47.17 -24.93 13.27
CA ARG A 10 -47.30 -26.33 13.82
C ARG A 10 -46.88 -27.33 12.77
N LEU A 11 -45.90 -28.19 12.91
CA LEU A 11 -45.75 -29.45 13.65
C LEU A 11 -46.89 -30.48 13.52
N ALA A 12 -46.59 -31.66 12.98
CA ALA A 12 -46.92 -33.01 13.45
C ALA A 12 -46.50 -34.02 12.38
N ARG A 13 -45.57 -34.93 12.54
CA ARG A 13 -45.47 -36.21 13.25
C ARG A 13 -46.52 -37.25 12.78
N LEU A 14 -46.09 -38.39 12.30
CA LEU A 14 -46.06 -39.79 12.83
C LEU A 14 -46.02 -40.77 11.66
N MET A 15 -45.03 -41.64 11.60
CA MET A 15 -44.92 -43.05 12.00
C MET A 15 -46.02 -43.99 11.43
N VAL A 16 -45.66 -45.10 10.78
CA VAL A 16 -45.52 -46.48 11.29
C VAL A 16 -45.38 -47.46 10.13
N ALA A 17 -44.53 -48.43 10.33
CA ALA A 17 -44.16 -49.56 9.52
C ALA A 17 -45.30 -50.52 9.23
N THR A 18 -45.21 -51.32 8.19
CA THR A 18 -45.34 -52.83 8.26
C THR A 18 -44.78 -53.49 7.01
N LEU A 19 -44.17 -54.60 7.25
CA LEU A 19 -43.53 -55.59 6.42
C LEU A 19 -44.58 -56.45 5.69
N LEU A 20 -44.38 -56.71 4.39
CA LEU A 20 -44.82 -57.97 3.79
C LEU A 20 -44.05 -58.32 2.50
N LEU A 21 -43.47 -59.50 2.49
CA LEU A 21 -42.85 -60.17 1.36
C LEU A 21 -43.85 -60.39 0.19
N GLY A 22 -43.39 -60.06 -1.01
CA GLY A 22 -44.09 -60.46 -2.24
C GLY A 22 -43.09 -60.34 -3.41
N THR A 23 -42.57 -61.49 -3.86
CA THR A 23 -41.80 -61.66 -5.09
C THR A 23 -42.66 -61.41 -6.31
N ALA A 24 -42.39 -60.33 -7.03
CA ALA A 24 -42.91 -60.18 -8.39
C ALA A 24 -41.77 -59.65 -9.28
N LEU A 25 -41.34 -60.45 -10.23
CA LEU A 25 -40.52 -60.01 -11.35
C LEU A 25 -41.29 -58.94 -12.11
N THR A 26 -40.76 -57.70 -12.10
CA THR A 26 -41.22 -56.68 -13.03
C THR A 26 -40.05 -56.13 -13.79
N PHE A 27 -40.12 -56.23 -15.10
CA PHE A 27 -39.33 -55.56 -16.07
C PHE A 27 -39.20 -54.05 -15.72
N THR A 28 -38.00 -53.57 -15.43
CA THR A 28 -37.72 -52.14 -15.37
C THR A 28 -37.35 -51.67 -16.78
N PRO A 29 -38.05 -50.68 -17.35
CA PRO A 29 -37.50 -49.94 -18.48
C PRO A 29 -36.30 -49.15 -18.00
N ALA A 30 -35.15 -49.38 -18.61
CA ALA A 30 -33.95 -48.52 -18.44
C ALA A 30 -34.29 -47.13 -18.99
N PHE A 31 -34.61 -46.19 -18.10
CA PHE A 31 -34.53 -44.80 -18.47
C PHE A 31 -33.02 -44.48 -18.67
N ALA A 32 -32.65 -44.34 -19.92
CA ALA A 32 -31.38 -43.76 -20.29
C ALA A 32 -31.38 -42.36 -19.67
N GLN A 33 -30.62 -42.20 -18.60
CA GLN A 33 -30.30 -40.90 -18.04
C GLN A 33 -29.39 -40.23 -19.06
N ASP A 34 -29.98 -39.34 -19.85
CA ASP A 34 -29.26 -38.49 -20.78
C ASP A 34 -28.25 -37.69 -19.92
N ALA A 35 -27.01 -38.16 -19.89
CA ALA A 35 -25.92 -37.45 -19.26
C ALA A 35 -25.73 -36.17 -20.10
N ALA A 36 -26.25 -35.06 -19.59
CA ALA A 36 -25.98 -33.75 -20.16
C ALA A 36 -24.49 -33.63 -20.38
N ALA A 37 -24.10 -33.47 -21.62
CA ALA A 37 -22.70 -33.19 -21.98
C ALA A 37 -22.17 -32.03 -21.13
N PRO A 38 -20.94 -32.09 -20.63
CA PRO A 38 -20.37 -30.96 -19.87
C PRO A 38 -20.51 -29.70 -20.73
N ALA A 39 -21.13 -28.67 -20.15
CA ALA A 39 -21.28 -27.39 -20.82
C ALA A 39 -19.89 -26.92 -21.29
N ALA A 40 -19.80 -26.58 -22.56
CA ALA A 40 -18.55 -26.01 -23.12
C ALA A 40 -18.10 -24.86 -22.22
N PRO A 41 -16.78 -24.73 -21.95
CA PRO A 41 -16.30 -23.63 -21.14
C PRO A 41 -16.77 -22.33 -21.79
N ALA A 42 -17.29 -21.41 -20.95
CA ALA A 42 -17.70 -20.08 -21.43
C ALA A 42 -16.54 -19.44 -22.20
N PRO A 43 -16.79 -18.77 -23.33
CA PRO A 43 -15.76 -18.14 -24.12
C PRO A 43 -14.96 -17.19 -23.22
N ALA A 44 -13.63 -17.20 -23.37
CA ALA A 44 -12.76 -16.33 -22.62
C ALA A 44 -13.12 -14.86 -22.93
N VAL A 45 -13.30 -14.08 -21.88
CA VAL A 45 -13.55 -12.64 -22.01
C VAL A 45 -12.25 -11.98 -22.44
N THR A 46 -12.26 -11.32 -23.62
CA THR A 46 -11.13 -10.56 -24.15
C THR A 46 -11.50 -9.09 -24.24
N PRO A 47 -10.54 -8.17 -24.43
CA PRO A 47 -10.84 -6.74 -24.61
C PRO A 47 -11.83 -6.46 -25.74
N GLU A 48 -11.88 -7.30 -26.77
CA GLU A 48 -12.77 -7.21 -27.93
C GLU A 48 -14.17 -7.77 -27.69
N THR A 49 -14.40 -8.44 -26.52
CA THR A 49 -15.71 -9.01 -26.18
C THR A 49 -16.76 -7.90 -26.10
N VAL A 50 -17.80 -8.01 -26.93
CA VAL A 50 -18.89 -7.04 -26.98
C VAL A 50 -19.82 -7.20 -25.78
N VAL A 51 -20.05 -6.13 -25.02
CA VAL A 51 -20.91 -6.08 -23.85
C VAL A 51 -22.24 -5.39 -24.11
N ALA A 52 -22.27 -4.48 -25.09
CA ALA A 52 -23.47 -3.78 -25.53
C ALA A 52 -23.31 -3.28 -26.98
N THR A 53 -24.42 -2.88 -27.62
CA THR A 53 -24.43 -2.23 -28.92
C THR A 53 -25.33 -1.02 -28.91
N VAL A 54 -24.87 0.13 -29.37
CA VAL A 54 -25.59 1.40 -29.39
C VAL A 54 -25.58 1.95 -30.82
N GLY A 55 -26.74 1.99 -31.47
CA GLY A 55 -26.85 2.51 -32.84
C GLY A 55 -25.97 1.78 -33.88
N GLY A 56 -25.70 0.49 -33.65
CA GLY A 56 -24.81 -0.33 -34.48
C GLY A 56 -23.32 -0.30 -34.07
N GLU A 57 -22.91 0.58 -33.15
CA GLU A 57 -21.56 0.64 -32.60
C GLU A 57 -21.43 -0.25 -31.36
N ALA A 58 -20.41 -1.11 -31.33
CA ALA A 58 -20.14 -1.96 -30.18
C ALA A 58 -19.55 -1.15 -29.00
N ILE A 59 -19.90 -1.60 -27.78
CA ILE A 59 -19.19 -1.30 -26.54
C ILE A 59 -18.54 -2.60 -26.12
N THR A 60 -17.23 -2.57 -25.90
CA THR A 60 -16.42 -3.75 -25.60
C THR A 60 -15.93 -3.74 -24.14
N GLU A 61 -15.38 -4.88 -23.67
CA GLU A 61 -14.69 -4.97 -22.36
C GLU A 61 -13.47 -4.02 -22.32
N GLY A 62 -12.82 -3.77 -23.45
CA GLY A 62 -11.75 -2.77 -23.57
C GLY A 62 -12.25 -1.36 -23.29
N ASP A 63 -13.43 -0.99 -23.85
CA ASP A 63 -14.05 0.31 -23.57
C ASP A 63 -14.42 0.44 -22.08
N LEU A 64 -14.90 -0.64 -21.46
CA LEU A 64 -15.16 -0.64 -20.01
C LEU A 64 -13.89 -0.42 -19.20
N SER A 65 -12.76 -1.00 -19.62
CA SER A 65 -11.49 -0.83 -18.95
C SER A 65 -11.03 0.63 -19.00
N PHE A 66 -11.11 1.29 -20.15
CA PHE A 66 -10.78 2.71 -20.29
C PHE A 66 -11.69 3.60 -19.45
N ALA A 67 -13.01 3.33 -19.47
CA ALA A 67 -13.96 4.08 -18.65
C ALA A 67 -13.73 3.86 -17.14
N ALA A 68 -13.33 2.64 -16.74
CA ALA A 68 -13.00 2.34 -15.35
C ALA A 68 -11.76 3.10 -14.85
N GLU A 69 -10.78 3.33 -15.72
CA GLU A 69 -9.61 4.15 -15.39
C GLU A 69 -9.99 5.62 -15.18
N ASP A 70 -10.82 6.17 -16.08
CA ASP A 70 -11.26 7.57 -16.01
C ASP A 70 -12.20 7.83 -14.81
N LEU A 71 -13.00 6.83 -14.41
CA LEU A 71 -13.99 6.92 -13.35
C LEU A 71 -13.59 6.20 -12.05
N ALA A 72 -12.29 5.99 -11.83
CA ALA A 72 -11.78 5.20 -10.70
C ALA A 72 -12.27 5.74 -9.33
N ALA A 73 -12.32 7.05 -9.16
CA ALA A 73 -12.76 7.68 -7.92
C ALA A 73 -14.26 7.45 -7.62
N GLU A 74 -15.10 7.43 -8.64
CA GLU A 74 -16.53 7.13 -8.55
C GLU A 74 -16.75 5.65 -8.24
N LEU A 75 -16.01 4.77 -8.93
CA LEU A 75 -16.09 3.32 -8.73
C LEU A 75 -15.67 2.88 -7.34
N GLN A 76 -14.72 3.57 -6.71
CA GLN A 76 -14.31 3.27 -5.32
C GLN A 76 -15.45 3.43 -4.32
N LYS A 77 -16.40 4.34 -4.59
CA LYS A 77 -17.56 4.63 -3.72
C LYS A 77 -18.73 3.68 -3.97
N MET A 78 -18.63 2.80 -4.97
CA MET A 78 -19.73 1.96 -5.45
C MET A 78 -19.50 0.49 -5.12
N PRO A 79 -20.56 -0.28 -4.76
CA PRO A 79 -20.48 -1.73 -4.59
C PRO A 79 -19.94 -2.42 -5.85
N PRO A 80 -19.07 -3.45 -5.71
CA PRO A 80 -18.41 -4.10 -6.87
C PRO A 80 -19.37 -4.66 -7.91
N ASP A 81 -20.50 -5.21 -7.48
CA ASP A 81 -21.54 -5.80 -8.32
C ASP A 81 -22.29 -4.78 -9.20
N GLN A 82 -22.28 -3.51 -8.84
CA GLN A 82 -22.93 -2.43 -9.57
C GLN A 82 -22.01 -1.74 -10.58
N ARG A 83 -20.70 -1.88 -10.43
CA ARG A 83 -19.68 -1.13 -11.20
C ARG A 83 -19.78 -1.36 -12.71
N LYS A 84 -19.93 -2.63 -13.11
CA LYS A 84 -20.02 -2.98 -14.55
C LYS A 84 -21.26 -2.37 -15.20
N ALA A 85 -22.42 -2.49 -14.57
CA ALA A 85 -23.67 -1.91 -15.08
C ALA A 85 -23.58 -0.38 -15.19
N PHE A 86 -22.99 0.27 -14.19
CA PHE A 86 -22.74 1.72 -14.21
C PHE A 86 -21.84 2.12 -15.39
N LEU A 87 -20.72 1.45 -15.61
CA LEU A 87 -19.81 1.73 -16.73
C LEU A 87 -20.51 1.56 -18.08
N VAL A 88 -21.27 0.47 -18.25
CA VAL A 88 -22.07 0.26 -19.48
C VAL A 88 -23.02 1.42 -19.72
N THR A 89 -23.75 1.87 -18.69
CA THR A 89 -24.68 3.00 -18.79
C THR A 89 -23.95 4.28 -19.23
N VAL A 90 -22.84 4.61 -18.58
CA VAL A 90 -22.03 5.79 -18.94
C VAL A 90 -21.56 5.72 -20.40
N LEU A 91 -21.10 4.56 -20.86
CA LEU A 91 -20.63 4.38 -22.24
C LEU A 91 -21.77 4.44 -23.27
N ILE A 92 -22.97 3.96 -22.90
CA ILE A 92 -24.17 4.13 -23.75
C ILE A 92 -24.48 5.63 -23.93
N ASP A 93 -24.55 6.37 -22.82
CA ASP A 93 -24.82 7.81 -22.85
C ASP A 93 -23.74 8.56 -23.65
N MET A 94 -22.48 8.21 -23.46
CA MET A 94 -21.35 8.78 -24.20
C MET A 94 -21.51 8.55 -25.70
N LYS A 95 -21.84 7.33 -26.16
CA LYS A 95 -22.02 7.03 -27.60
C LYS A 95 -23.21 7.76 -28.20
N VAL A 96 -24.33 7.84 -27.46
CA VAL A 96 -25.53 8.59 -27.92
C VAL A 96 -25.20 10.06 -28.10
N MET A 97 -24.56 10.69 -27.09
CA MET A 97 -24.16 12.11 -27.17
C MET A 97 -23.12 12.36 -28.25
N ALA A 98 -22.13 11.45 -28.39
CA ALA A 98 -21.12 11.58 -29.45
C ALA A 98 -21.72 11.49 -30.86
N LYS A 99 -22.72 10.62 -31.06
CA LYS A 99 -23.46 10.56 -32.33
C LYS A 99 -24.17 11.89 -32.63
N ALA A 100 -24.93 12.41 -31.68
CA ALA A 100 -25.63 13.72 -31.84
C ALA A 100 -24.64 14.87 -32.10
N ALA A 101 -23.47 14.86 -31.45
CA ALA A 101 -22.43 15.86 -31.67
C ALA A 101 -21.84 15.78 -33.10
N ARG A 102 -21.61 14.56 -33.63
CA ARG A 102 -21.17 14.38 -35.01
C ARG A 102 -22.23 14.85 -36.01
N GLU A 103 -23.50 14.52 -35.81
CA GLU A 103 -24.62 15.00 -36.63
C GLU A 103 -24.69 16.55 -36.66
N ALA A 104 -24.36 17.19 -35.51
CA ALA A 104 -24.24 18.64 -35.39
C ALA A 104 -22.87 19.19 -35.89
N GLN A 105 -22.02 18.38 -36.46
CA GLN A 105 -20.66 18.73 -36.98
C GLN A 105 -19.73 19.38 -35.90
N MET A 106 -19.96 19.10 -34.62
CA MET A 106 -19.13 19.65 -33.55
C MET A 106 -17.68 19.12 -33.58
N ASP A 107 -17.48 17.93 -34.14
CA ASP A 107 -16.18 17.31 -34.37
C ASP A 107 -15.35 18.03 -35.46
N GLN A 108 -15.97 18.86 -36.28
CA GLN A 108 -15.29 19.60 -37.37
C GLN A 108 -14.71 20.94 -36.88
N THR A 109 -15.05 21.39 -35.68
CA THR A 109 -14.54 22.65 -35.11
C THR A 109 -13.03 22.59 -34.83
N ASP A 110 -12.33 23.72 -35.01
CA ASP A 110 -10.89 23.80 -34.70
C ASP A 110 -10.60 23.52 -33.24
N LEU A 111 -11.47 23.94 -32.31
CA LEU A 111 -11.38 23.68 -30.88
C LEU A 111 -11.45 22.18 -30.60
N PHE A 112 -12.38 21.46 -31.23
CA PHE A 112 -12.48 20.01 -31.06
C PHE A 112 -11.22 19.30 -31.59
N LYS A 113 -10.74 19.67 -32.77
CA LYS A 113 -9.53 19.10 -33.39
C LYS A 113 -8.28 19.37 -32.54
N GLN A 114 -8.18 20.56 -31.93
CA GLN A 114 -7.10 20.88 -30.99
C GLN A 114 -7.18 20.01 -29.72
N ARG A 115 -8.38 19.83 -29.18
CA ARG A 115 -8.61 18.97 -28.01
C ARG A 115 -8.27 17.50 -28.30
N LEU A 116 -8.64 17.02 -29.48
CA LEU A 116 -8.34 15.64 -29.90
C LEU A 116 -6.84 15.40 -30.00
N ARG A 117 -6.06 16.30 -30.61
CA ARG A 117 -4.59 16.21 -30.63
C ARG A 117 -4.00 16.16 -29.21
N TYR A 118 -4.46 17.03 -28.31
CA TYR A 118 -4.00 16.98 -26.91
C TYR A 118 -4.31 15.65 -26.23
N LEU A 119 -5.48 15.05 -26.46
CA LEU A 119 -5.86 13.75 -25.89
C LEU A 119 -5.03 12.62 -26.52
N GLU A 120 -4.71 12.70 -27.81
CA GLU A 120 -3.82 11.77 -28.48
C GLU A 120 -2.41 11.83 -27.88
N ASP A 121 -1.81 13.01 -27.77
CA ASP A 121 -0.48 13.20 -27.17
C ASP A 121 -0.45 12.68 -25.70
N ARG A 122 -1.51 12.96 -24.94
CA ARG A 122 -1.64 12.45 -23.56
C ARG A 122 -1.69 10.92 -23.52
N SER A 123 -2.40 10.29 -24.46
CA SER A 123 -2.51 8.83 -24.53
C SER A 123 -1.20 8.18 -24.97
N LEU A 124 -0.53 8.76 -25.97
CA LEU A 124 0.80 8.32 -26.42
C LEU A 124 1.85 8.44 -25.31
N ARG A 125 1.84 9.55 -24.56
CA ARG A 125 2.73 9.71 -23.41
C ARG A 125 2.49 8.61 -22.36
N ARG A 126 1.22 8.28 -22.08
CA ARG A 126 0.87 7.22 -21.12
C ARG A 126 1.31 5.84 -21.60
N ALA A 127 1.07 5.52 -22.87
CA ALA A 127 1.51 4.26 -23.46
C ALA A 127 3.04 4.14 -23.45
N TYR A 128 3.76 5.19 -23.82
CA TYR A 128 5.22 5.21 -23.79
C TYR A 128 5.76 5.00 -22.36
N PHE A 129 5.15 5.68 -21.36
CA PHE A 129 5.50 5.50 -19.96
C PHE A 129 5.32 4.05 -19.52
N ALA A 130 4.15 3.46 -19.79
CA ALA A 130 3.83 2.09 -19.38
C ALA A 130 4.74 1.05 -20.04
N GLU A 131 5.01 1.19 -21.36
CA GLU A 131 5.72 0.17 -22.12
C GLU A 131 7.25 0.33 -22.12
N LYS A 132 7.76 1.54 -21.94
CA LYS A 132 9.20 1.82 -22.08
C LYS A 132 9.88 2.25 -20.79
N ILE A 133 9.13 2.83 -19.86
CA ILE A 133 9.69 3.36 -18.61
C ILE A 133 9.37 2.44 -17.44
N ALA A 134 8.09 2.14 -17.24
CA ALA A 134 7.65 1.32 -16.10
C ALA A 134 8.22 -0.11 -16.14
N THR A 135 8.39 -0.68 -17.32
CA THR A 135 9.02 -2.00 -17.51
C THR A 135 10.49 -2.05 -17.10
N GLY A 136 11.14 -0.90 -16.94
CA GLY A 136 12.51 -0.81 -16.44
C GLY A 136 12.63 -0.99 -14.92
N VAL A 137 11.52 -1.05 -14.17
CA VAL A 137 11.53 -1.39 -12.74
C VAL A 137 11.61 -2.91 -12.59
N THR A 138 12.79 -3.44 -12.87
CA THR A 138 13.07 -4.87 -12.78
C THR A 138 13.64 -5.23 -11.40
N GLN A 139 13.69 -6.53 -11.10
CA GLN A 139 14.30 -7.01 -9.86
C GLN A 139 15.78 -6.63 -9.77
N GLU A 140 16.49 -6.67 -10.90
CA GLU A 140 17.89 -6.26 -11.00
C GLU A 140 18.08 -4.77 -10.73
N ALA A 141 17.19 -3.92 -11.26
CA ALA A 141 17.22 -2.49 -11.01
C ALA A 141 16.94 -2.17 -9.51
N LEU A 142 16.00 -2.88 -8.90
CA LEU A 142 15.71 -2.75 -7.46
C LEU A 142 16.88 -3.20 -6.61
N GLN A 143 17.54 -4.31 -6.97
CA GLN A 143 18.74 -4.78 -6.27
C GLN A 143 19.87 -3.76 -6.38
N ALA A 144 20.12 -3.22 -7.57
CA ALA A 144 21.15 -2.20 -7.77
C ALA A 144 20.87 -0.91 -6.97
N ALA A 145 19.61 -0.49 -6.91
CA ALA A 145 19.19 0.65 -6.08
C ALA A 145 19.38 0.37 -4.58
N TYR A 146 19.07 -0.84 -4.15
CA TYR A 146 19.30 -1.27 -2.78
C TYR A 146 20.79 -1.29 -2.42
N ASP A 147 21.63 -1.85 -3.28
CA ASP A 147 23.08 -1.90 -3.06
C ASP A 147 23.68 -0.48 -2.95
N LYS A 148 23.21 0.44 -3.79
CA LYS A 148 23.58 1.86 -3.70
C LYS A 148 23.09 2.50 -2.39
N TYR A 149 21.87 2.21 -1.97
CA TYR A 149 21.32 2.67 -0.71
C TYR A 149 22.16 2.17 0.47
N VAL A 150 22.44 0.88 0.54
CA VAL A 150 23.26 0.28 1.61
C VAL A 150 24.66 0.90 1.65
N ALA A 151 25.27 1.13 0.50
CA ALA A 151 26.59 1.78 0.42
C ALA A 151 26.57 3.24 0.90
N SER A 152 25.42 3.93 0.83
CA SER A 152 25.26 5.33 1.25
C SER A 152 24.91 5.47 2.73
N VAL A 153 24.38 4.44 3.38
CA VAL A 153 23.99 4.46 4.80
C VAL A 153 25.16 3.97 5.66
N PRO A 154 25.81 4.84 6.41
CA PRO A 154 26.89 4.41 7.28
C PRO A 154 26.35 3.53 8.40
N SER A 155 27.02 2.39 8.62
CA SER A 155 26.76 1.57 9.81
C SER A 155 27.13 2.37 11.06
N GLN A 156 26.22 2.47 12.01
CA GLN A 156 26.41 3.20 13.28
C GLN A 156 26.32 2.23 14.45
N GLU A 157 27.05 2.56 15.52
CA GLU A 157 26.89 1.81 16.76
C GLU A 157 25.50 2.07 17.34
N GLU A 158 24.79 1.00 17.69
CA GLU A 158 23.51 0.98 18.40
C GLU A 158 23.68 0.27 19.73
N VAL A 159 22.96 0.76 20.71
CA VAL A 159 22.89 0.17 22.03
C VAL A 159 21.45 -0.19 22.38
N HIS A 160 21.24 -1.37 22.96
CA HIS A 160 19.98 -1.77 23.57
C HIS A 160 20.09 -1.58 25.05
N ALA A 161 19.24 -0.71 25.60
CA ALA A 161 19.26 -0.43 27.03
C ALA A 161 17.85 -0.45 27.63
N ARG A 162 17.82 -0.72 28.93
CA ARG A 162 16.68 -0.48 29.80
C ARG A 162 16.97 0.69 30.71
N HIS A 163 15.94 1.42 31.14
CA HIS A 163 16.10 2.47 32.13
C HIS A 163 15.01 2.49 33.19
N ILE A 164 15.36 3.04 34.34
CA ILE A 164 14.44 3.44 35.41
C ILE A 164 14.64 4.92 35.65
N LEU A 165 13.57 5.71 35.52
CA LEU A 165 13.58 7.16 35.76
C LEU A 165 12.95 7.44 37.12
N VAL A 166 13.61 8.26 37.94
CA VAL A 166 13.10 8.72 39.24
C VAL A 166 13.38 10.20 39.47
N ALA A 167 12.74 10.79 40.47
CA ALA A 167 12.84 12.23 40.68
C ALA A 167 14.16 12.66 41.37
N THR A 168 14.69 11.81 42.28
CA THR A 168 15.83 12.15 43.12
C THR A 168 17.01 11.19 42.95
N GLU A 169 18.21 11.71 43.27
CA GLU A 169 19.43 10.90 43.23
C GLU A 169 19.40 9.77 44.29
N ASP A 170 18.84 10.06 45.45
CA ASP A 170 18.75 9.07 46.55
C ASP A 170 17.86 7.89 46.18
N GLU A 171 16.75 8.13 45.47
CA GLU A 171 15.93 7.07 44.89
C GLU A 171 16.70 6.24 43.87
N ALA A 172 17.46 6.90 42.99
CA ALA A 172 18.27 6.20 41.97
C ALA A 172 19.35 5.33 42.64
N LYS A 173 20.04 5.83 43.67
CA LYS A 173 21.02 5.06 44.46
C LYS A 173 20.38 3.86 45.18
N ALA A 174 19.19 4.02 45.72
CA ALA A 174 18.46 2.93 46.36
C ALA A 174 18.09 1.84 45.36
N ILE A 175 17.62 2.23 44.16
CA ILE A 175 17.30 1.29 43.04
C ILE A 175 18.57 0.55 42.61
N LYS A 176 19.69 1.26 42.45
CA LYS A 176 20.94 0.61 42.11
C LYS A 176 21.37 -0.45 43.11
N ALA A 177 21.27 -0.14 44.41
CA ALA A 177 21.56 -1.10 45.49
C ALA A 177 20.63 -2.33 45.43
N GLU A 178 19.34 -2.16 45.13
CA GLU A 178 18.40 -3.27 44.98
C GLU A 178 18.74 -4.15 43.78
N LEU A 179 19.17 -3.54 42.64
CA LEU A 179 19.62 -4.27 41.47
C LEU A 179 20.91 -5.06 41.75
N GLU A 180 21.88 -4.44 42.42
CA GLU A 180 23.11 -5.12 42.84
C GLU A 180 22.83 -6.25 43.84
N GLY A 181 21.74 -6.14 44.62
CA GLY A 181 21.20 -7.19 45.46
C GLY A 181 20.46 -8.32 44.74
N GLY A 182 20.41 -8.25 43.39
CA GLY A 182 19.86 -9.32 42.55
C GLY A 182 18.37 -9.18 42.21
N LYS A 183 17.73 -8.02 42.52
CA LYS A 183 16.36 -7.77 42.05
C LYS A 183 16.29 -7.64 40.52
N ASP A 184 15.16 -8.07 39.96
CA ASP A 184 14.92 -7.97 38.53
C ASP A 184 14.73 -6.51 38.07
N PHE A 185 15.42 -6.13 37.00
CA PHE A 185 15.39 -4.75 36.50
C PHE A 185 14.00 -4.35 35.96
N ALA A 186 13.36 -5.24 35.24
CA ALA A 186 12.07 -4.94 34.63
C ALA A 186 10.96 -4.80 35.70
N GLU A 187 11.00 -5.60 36.74
CA GLU A 187 10.06 -5.49 37.85
C GLU A 187 10.26 -4.18 38.62
N LEU A 188 11.51 -3.79 38.92
CA LEU A 188 11.79 -2.50 39.54
C LEU A 188 11.41 -1.32 38.65
N ALA A 189 11.59 -1.44 37.34
CA ALA A 189 11.16 -0.43 36.37
C ALA A 189 9.63 -0.24 36.41
N LYS A 190 8.86 -1.33 36.41
CA LYS A 190 7.39 -1.29 36.52
C LYS A 190 6.92 -0.69 37.81
N GLU A 191 7.61 -1.00 38.92
CA GLU A 191 7.21 -0.58 40.27
C GLU A 191 7.57 0.88 40.54
N LYS A 192 8.80 1.30 40.19
CA LYS A 192 9.41 2.55 40.68
C LYS A 192 9.65 3.62 39.63
N SER A 193 9.67 3.27 38.35
CA SER A 193 9.92 4.26 37.33
C SER A 193 8.79 5.27 37.20
N THR A 194 9.16 6.54 37.08
CA THR A 194 8.24 7.65 36.76
C THR A 194 7.99 7.75 35.26
N ASP A 195 8.74 7.02 34.41
CA ASP A 195 8.45 6.89 33.00
C ASP A 195 7.16 6.07 32.78
N PRO A 196 6.12 6.65 32.15
CA PRO A 196 4.86 5.95 31.93
C PRO A 196 4.98 4.66 31.12
N SER A 197 5.95 4.58 30.20
CA SER A 197 6.17 3.41 29.35
C SER A 197 6.74 2.22 30.13
N ALA A 198 7.50 2.48 31.18
CA ALA A 198 8.14 1.45 31.99
C ALA A 198 7.16 0.45 32.62
N LYS A 199 5.92 0.87 32.90
CA LYS A 199 4.86 -0.01 33.42
C LYS A 199 4.48 -1.12 32.45
N GLN A 200 4.63 -0.88 31.14
CA GLN A 200 4.27 -1.84 30.10
C GLN A 200 5.47 -2.66 29.64
N ASN A 201 6.60 -1.97 29.37
CA ASN A 201 7.79 -2.57 28.76
C ASN A 201 8.90 -2.92 29.76
N GLY A 202 8.74 -2.65 31.07
CA GLY A 202 9.80 -2.88 32.06
C GLY A 202 11.04 -2.02 31.84
N GLY A 203 10.85 -0.80 31.33
CA GLY A 203 11.91 0.16 31.04
C GLY A 203 12.71 -0.12 29.78
N ASP A 204 12.29 -1.06 28.94
CA ASP A 204 12.98 -1.42 27.68
C ASP A 204 12.83 -0.32 26.64
N LEU A 205 13.95 0.21 26.15
CA LEU A 205 14.00 1.26 25.13
C LEU A 205 14.29 0.71 23.72
N GLY A 206 14.59 -0.59 23.61
CA GLY A 206 15.06 -1.18 22.37
C GLY A 206 16.45 -0.66 21.96
N PHE A 207 16.81 -0.87 20.70
CA PHE A 207 18.04 -0.33 20.14
C PHE A 207 17.88 1.15 19.75
N PHE A 208 18.90 1.94 20.06
CA PHE A 208 18.97 3.33 19.63
C PHE A 208 20.41 3.71 19.25
N SER A 209 20.52 4.62 18.30
CA SER A 209 21.79 5.20 17.83
C SER A 209 22.09 6.53 18.54
N LYS A 210 23.30 7.05 18.38
CA LYS A 210 23.67 8.39 18.86
C LYS A 210 22.77 9.46 18.22
N GLY A 211 22.38 10.45 19.01
CA GLY A 211 21.48 11.54 18.62
C GLY A 211 19.99 11.27 18.87
N MET A 212 19.62 10.05 19.30
CA MET A 212 18.23 9.70 19.58
C MET A 212 17.79 9.98 21.01
N MET A 213 18.73 10.07 21.95
CA MET A 213 18.45 10.29 23.37
C MET A 213 19.05 11.61 23.86
N VAL A 214 18.60 12.06 25.05
CA VAL A 214 19.22 13.24 25.67
C VAL A 214 20.67 12.96 26.01
N LYS A 215 21.53 13.96 25.80
CA LYS A 215 22.98 13.77 25.79
C LYS A 215 23.57 13.10 27.04
N PRO A 216 23.20 13.44 28.29
CA PRO A 216 23.76 12.78 29.47
C PRO A 216 23.42 11.28 29.52
N PHE A 217 22.22 10.92 29.09
CA PHE A 217 21.77 9.53 29.02
C PHE A 217 22.53 8.76 27.95
N GLU A 218 22.64 9.36 26.75
CA GLU A 218 23.34 8.79 25.61
C GLU A 218 24.82 8.53 25.93
N ASP A 219 25.50 9.56 26.44
CA ASP A 219 26.92 9.46 26.80
C ASP A 219 27.16 8.30 27.79
N ALA A 220 26.28 8.16 28.79
CA ALA A 220 26.37 7.06 29.76
C ALA A 220 26.12 5.70 29.09
N ALA A 221 25.05 5.55 28.29
CA ALA A 221 24.69 4.29 27.66
C ALA A 221 25.79 3.79 26.71
N PHE A 222 26.35 4.67 25.88
CA PHE A 222 27.41 4.31 24.94
C PHE A 222 28.78 4.03 25.60
N ALA A 223 29.01 4.60 26.80
CA ALA A 223 30.24 4.33 27.57
C ALA A 223 30.19 3.01 28.35
N MET A 224 29.00 2.45 28.61
CA MET A 224 28.84 1.21 29.39
C MET A 224 29.28 -0.03 28.63
N GLU A 225 29.60 -1.10 29.36
CA GLU A 225 29.75 -2.44 28.81
C GLU A 225 28.43 -3.20 28.86
N ALA A 226 28.18 -4.07 27.87
CA ALA A 226 26.99 -4.91 27.84
C ALA A 226 26.86 -5.76 29.11
N GLY A 227 25.64 -5.87 29.64
CA GLY A 227 25.33 -6.59 30.89
C GLY A 227 25.54 -5.76 32.16
N THR A 228 26.01 -4.52 32.09
CA THR A 228 26.29 -3.69 33.27
C THR A 228 25.13 -2.73 33.61
N ILE A 229 25.13 -2.26 34.85
CA ILE A 229 24.19 -1.26 35.39
C ILE A 229 24.98 0.02 35.65
N SER A 230 24.42 1.17 35.27
CA SER A 230 25.06 2.49 35.45
C SER A 230 25.07 2.97 36.90
N ASP A 231 25.91 3.95 37.17
CA ASP A 231 25.66 4.89 38.28
C ASP A 231 24.44 5.75 37.93
N PRO A 232 23.85 6.45 38.91
CA PRO A 232 22.79 7.43 38.69
C PRO A 232 23.20 8.49 37.67
N VAL A 233 22.45 8.61 36.56
CA VAL A 233 22.69 9.56 35.47
C VAL A 233 21.65 10.66 35.54
N LYS A 234 22.08 11.91 35.69
CA LYS A 234 21.18 13.07 35.74
C LYS A 234 20.84 13.61 34.36
N SER A 235 19.55 13.86 34.10
CA SER A 235 19.05 14.59 32.95
C SER A 235 18.04 15.66 33.36
N ASP A 236 17.49 16.39 32.40
CA ASP A 236 16.41 17.36 32.66
C ASP A 236 15.09 16.69 33.08
N PHE A 237 14.95 15.39 32.87
CA PHE A 237 13.78 14.59 33.24
C PHE A 237 13.86 14.01 34.68
N GLY A 238 15.04 14.01 35.27
CA GLY A 238 15.30 13.40 36.56
C GLY A 238 16.58 12.59 36.58
N TRP A 239 16.56 11.51 37.34
CA TRP A 239 17.68 10.60 37.51
C TRP A 239 17.38 9.23 36.90
N HIS A 240 18.30 8.71 36.13
CA HIS A 240 18.19 7.46 35.41
C HIS A 240 19.14 6.43 36.00
N ILE A 241 18.67 5.19 36.13
CA ILE A 241 19.51 3.99 36.21
C ILE A 241 19.34 3.26 34.88
N LEU A 242 20.47 2.99 34.23
CA LEU A 242 20.51 2.27 32.96
C LEU A 242 21.02 0.84 33.18
N LYS A 243 20.51 -0.09 32.39
CA LYS A 243 21.10 -1.39 32.17
C LYS A 243 21.35 -1.54 30.68
N LEU A 244 22.60 -1.73 30.31
CA LEU A 244 22.96 -1.99 28.91
C LEU A 244 22.80 -3.49 28.64
N GLU A 245 21.94 -3.85 27.71
CA GLU A 245 21.72 -5.25 27.34
C GLU A 245 22.69 -5.69 26.24
N GLU A 246 22.85 -4.88 25.18
CA GLU A 246 23.62 -5.26 24.01
C GLU A 246 24.19 -4.02 23.28
N LYS A 247 25.32 -4.20 22.57
CA LYS A 247 25.86 -3.27 21.57
C LYS A 247 25.97 -4.00 20.24
N ARG A 248 25.60 -3.30 19.17
CA ARG A 248 25.76 -3.82 17.81
C ARG A 248 26.06 -2.71 16.82
N MET A 249 26.47 -3.06 15.63
CA MET A 249 26.44 -2.15 14.49
C MET A 249 25.06 -2.21 13.84
N SER A 250 24.48 -1.04 13.52
CA SER A 250 23.22 -0.97 12.81
C SER A 250 23.32 -1.70 11.47
N GLN A 251 22.26 -2.40 11.13
CA GLN A 251 22.12 -2.99 9.81
C GLN A 251 21.15 -2.15 9.00
N PRO A 252 21.45 -1.91 7.71
CA PRO A 252 20.49 -1.26 6.84
C PRO A 252 19.19 -2.06 6.80
N PRO A 253 18.03 -1.40 6.61
CA PRO A 253 16.77 -2.11 6.40
C PRO A 253 16.88 -3.05 5.21
N THR A 254 16.20 -4.18 5.27
CA THR A 254 16.22 -5.18 4.19
C THR A 254 15.58 -4.62 2.91
N LEU A 255 15.93 -5.21 1.76
CA LEU A 255 15.30 -4.86 0.48
C LEU A 255 13.78 -4.93 0.56
N GLU A 256 13.21 -5.94 1.21
CA GLU A 256 11.77 -6.10 1.37
C GLU A 256 11.11 -4.94 2.13
N GLN A 257 11.80 -4.45 3.17
CA GLN A 257 11.29 -3.35 4.00
C GLN A 257 11.20 -2.03 3.24
N ILE A 258 12.15 -1.76 2.33
CA ILE A 258 12.23 -0.51 1.58
C ILE A 258 11.88 -0.66 0.09
N ALA A 259 11.47 -1.87 -0.36
CA ALA A 259 11.13 -2.11 -1.76
C ALA A 259 10.11 -1.11 -2.34
N PRO A 260 9.02 -0.73 -1.65
CA PRO A 260 8.09 0.27 -2.18
C PRO A 260 8.75 1.63 -2.44
N GLN A 261 9.64 2.06 -1.56
CA GLN A 261 10.38 3.32 -1.71
C GLN A 261 11.37 3.22 -2.87
N LEU A 262 12.12 2.13 -2.97
CA LEU A 262 13.07 1.90 -4.06
C LEU A 262 12.36 1.77 -5.41
N GLN A 263 11.18 1.14 -5.47
CA GLN A 263 10.39 1.08 -6.69
C GLN A 263 10.01 2.48 -7.20
N GLN A 264 9.60 3.37 -6.31
CA GLN A 264 9.29 4.76 -6.67
C GLN A 264 10.54 5.49 -7.15
N GLN A 265 11.68 5.31 -6.50
CA GLN A 265 12.94 5.91 -6.88
C GLN A 265 13.41 5.42 -8.26
N VAL A 266 13.44 4.10 -8.49
CA VAL A 266 13.83 3.53 -9.79
C VAL A 266 12.88 3.96 -10.91
N MET A 267 11.57 4.02 -10.65
CA MET A 267 10.58 4.52 -11.59
C MET A 267 10.87 5.97 -11.98
N TYR A 268 11.16 6.80 -11.00
CA TYR A 268 11.48 8.20 -11.21
C TYR A 268 12.79 8.37 -12.00
N ASP A 269 13.84 7.67 -11.62
CA ASP A 269 15.14 7.71 -12.29
C ASP A 269 15.02 7.28 -13.76
N ASN A 270 14.26 6.21 -14.03
CA ASN A 270 13.97 5.74 -15.38
C ASN A 270 13.21 6.80 -16.20
N PHE A 271 12.23 7.47 -15.57
CA PHE A 271 11.47 8.54 -16.21
C PHE A 271 12.38 9.72 -16.56
N GLU A 272 13.17 10.21 -15.63
CA GLU A 272 14.09 11.33 -15.87
C GLU A 272 15.12 11.00 -16.94
N ALA A 273 15.73 9.83 -16.87
CA ALA A 273 16.69 9.38 -17.88
C ALA A 273 16.06 9.27 -19.29
N ALA A 274 14.84 8.72 -19.36
CA ALA A 274 14.12 8.61 -20.61
C ALA A 274 13.75 9.98 -21.19
N VAL A 275 13.23 10.89 -20.36
CA VAL A 275 12.86 12.26 -20.79
C VAL A 275 14.08 13.06 -21.21
N ALA A 276 15.18 12.98 -20.46
CA ALA A 276 16.44 13.64 -20.82
C ALA A 276 16.92 13.17 -22.21
N LYS A 277 16.93 11.85 -22.43
CA LYS A 277 17.32 11.26 -23.72
C LYS A 277 16.39 11.67 -24.86
N LEU A 278 15.08 11.72 -24.62
CA LEU A 278 14.09 12.13 -25.62
C LEU A 278 14.21 13.62 -26.00
N LYS A 279 14.72 14.45 -25.08
CA LYS A 279 14.97 15.87 -25.33
C LYS A 279 16.25 16.12 -26.09
N GLU A 280 17.16 15.15 -26.20
CA GLU A 280 18.40 15.30 -26.95
C GLU A 280 18.10 15.62 -28.43
N GLY A 281 18.63 16.72 -28.92
CA GLY A 281 18.42 17.18 -30.29
C GLY A 281 17.05 17.81 -30.61
N VAL A 282 16.17 17.95 -29.58
CA VAL A 282 14.89 18.64 -29.73
C VAL A 282 15.06 20.12 -29.40
N THR A 283 14.74 20.99 -30.39
CA THR A 283 14.69 22.43 -30.13
C THR A 283 13.44 22.77 -29.33
N ILE A 284 13.64 23.35 -28.16
CA ILE A 284 12.55 23.85 -27.30
C ILE A 284 12.67 25.37 -27.28
N ASP A 285 11.67 26.05 -27.82
CA ASP A 285 11.58 27.51 -27.82
C ASP A 285 10.38 27.95 -26.97
N ILE A 286 10.64 28.83 -26.00
CA ILE A 286 9.63 29.44 -25.13
C ILE A 286 9.73 30.94 -25.36
N PRO A 287 8.83 31.53 -26.21
CA PRO A 287 8.92 32.93 -26.58
C PRO A 287 8.80 33.93 -25.40
N ASP A 288 8.08 33.56 -24.35
CA ASP A 288 8.01 34.35 -23.11
C ASP A 288 9.23 34.10 -22.26
N ALA A 289 10.09 35.11 -22.13
CA ALA A 289 11.35 35.02 -21.40
C ALA A 289 11.16 34.78 -19.87
N ALA A 290 10.08 35.31 -19.27
CA ALA A 290 9.81 35.09 -17.86
C ALA A 290 9.37 33.63 -17.64
N LEU A 291 8.49 33.11 -18.49
CA LEU A 291 8.07 31.72 -18.46
C LEU A 291 9.24 30.76 -18.72
N ALA A 292 10.15 31.12 -19.65
CA ALA A 292 11.34 30.32 -19.94
C ALA A 292 12.25 30.18 -18.70
N GLU A 293 12.45 31.28 -17.96
CA GLU A 293 13.22 31.25 -16.70
C GLU A 293 12.53 30.47 -15.61
N ASP A 294 11.20 30.63 -15.44
CA ASP A 294 10.41 29.87 -14.45
C ASP A 294 10.47 28.34 -14.73
N VAL A 295 10.33 27.93 -16.01
CA VAL A 295 10.44 26.52 -16.42
C VAL A 295 11.83 25.97 -16.14
N LYS A 296 12.89 26.77 -16.38
CA LYS A 296 14.27 26.39 -16.08
C LYS A 296 14.47 26.20 -14.57
N GLN A 297 14.08 27.17 -13.76
CA GLN A 297 14.20 27.10 -12.31
C GLN A 297 13.43 25.92 -11.73
N GLN A 298 12.22 25.63 -12.24
CA GLN A 298 11.45 24.48 -11.81
C GLN A 298 12.15 23.16 -12.14
N SER A 299 12.77 23.02 -13.32
CA SER A 299 13.51 21.82 -13.69
C SER A 299 14.80 21.66 -12.86
N GLU A 300 15.51 22.74 -12.55
CA GLU A 300 16.70 22.72 -11.70
C GLU A 300 16.33 22.40 -10.22
N ALA A 301 15.23 22.94 -9.69
CA ALA A 301 14.75 22.64 -8.35
C ALA A 301 14.33 21.17 -8.19
N GLN A 302 13.70 20.60 -9.21
CA GLN A 302 13.36 19.17 -9.22
C GLN A 302 14.62 18.28 -9.21
N ALA A 303 15.65 18.66 -9.96
CA ALA A 303 16.91 17.93 -9.97
C ALA A 303 17.72 18.07 -8.66
N ALA A 304 17.59 19.20 -7.94
CA ALA A 304 18.29 19.45 -6.68
C ALA A 304 17.65 18.80 -5.44
N THR A 305 16.40 18.36 -5.53
CA THR A 305 15.64 17.75 -4.40
C THR A 305 15.88 16.23 -4.30
N GLN A 306 16.77 15.67 -5.10
CA GLN A 306 17.16 14.26 -5.19
C GLN A 306 18.57 14.03 -4.67
#